data_4a80a682370ee2fad20e85cacd7fa12e
#
_entry.id   4a80a682370ee2fad20e85cacd7fa12e
#
_cell.length_a   1.000
_cell.length_b   1.000
_cell.length_c   1.000
_cell.angle_alpha   90.00
_cell.angle_beta   90.00
_cell.angle_gamma   90.00
#
_symmetry.space_group_name_H-M   'P 1'
#
loop_
_entity.id
_entity.type
_entity.pdbx_description
1 polymer ?
#
loop_
_entity_poly.entity_id
_entity_poly.type
_entity_poly.pdbx_seq_one_letter_code
_entity_poly.pdbx_strand_id
1 'polypeptide(L)'
;MQFEEETLEILEPNAAMSPILKALDAALAAHTGPDPQPPREFAWEEIPFAEVARTAAAFPLLFEGWAEGAIPATEYSAGDLLHELSSDLDIMSAEDLHERFLLLVEGSRASADFRRIMAASSVKHLVRNEAGLGWSGFEVVPKNTELLERMRRKRMAADHFRGKLDWTALRGWDLALGAALITKAQAADMLTYEEALDYFRRIAGELLLRMTSRQALARAMLLGTFWTTLEVGEQQAAEGLRQAEQALDSLLSPEGVWGRTPWVQQKADADPPTVYV
;
A
#
# COMPACT_ATOMS: atom_id res chain seq x y z
N MET A 1 32.58 -6.05 -26.42
CA MET A 1 32.21 -5.46 -25.14
C MET A 1 31.59 -6.60 -24.36
N GLN A 2 32.36 -7.26 -23.47
CA GLN A 2 31.85 -8.30 -22.60
C GLN A 2 31.04 -7.58 -21.53
N PHE A 3 29.74 -7.83 -21.50
CA PHE A 3 28.93 -7.51 -20.33
C PHE A 3 29.38 -8.51 -19.26
N GLU A 4 30.14 -8.06 -18.26
CA GLU A 4 30.27 -8.81 -17.02
C GLU A 4 28.85 -9.02 -16.48
N GLU A 5 28.42 -10.27 -16.37
CA GLU A 5 27.20 -10.62 -15.64
C GLU A 5 27.39 -10.12 -14.19
N GLU A 6 26.81 -8.97 -13.87
CA GLU A 6 26.79 -8.49 -12.49
C GLU A 6 26.10 -9.55 -11.64
N THR A 7 26.88 -10.24 -10.83
CA THR A 7 26.36 -11.24 -9.91
C THR A 7 25.39 -10.55 -8.94
N LEU A 8 24.18 -11.07 -8.83
CA LEU A 8 23.17 -10.54 -7.92
C LEU A 8 23.71 -10.62 -6.48
N GLU A 9 23.95 -9.46 -5.85
CA GLU A 9 24.32 -9.39 -4.45
C GLU A 9 23.06 -9.55 -3.58
N ILE A 10 22.97 -10.65 -2.82
CA ILE A 10 21.92 -10.88 -1.84
C ILE A 10 22.41 -10.38 -0.48
N LEU A 11 21.66 -9.48 0.12
CA LEU A 11 21.98 -8.94 1.45
C LEU A 11 21.23 -9.70 2.54
N GLU A 12 21.99 -10.39 3.39
CA GLU A 12 21.45 -11.02 4.59
C GLU A 12 21.04 -9.95 5.63
N PRO A 13 19.92 -10.17 6.34
CA PRO A 13 19.47 -9.27 7.40
C PRO A 13 20.52 -9.15 8.50
N ASN A 14 20.85 -7.92 8.86
CA ASN A 14 21.72 -7.64 10.02
C ASN A 14 21.02 -7.90 11.36
N ALA A 15 21.74 -7.71 12.48
CA ALA A 15 21.21 -7.96 13.83
C ALA A 15 19.98 -7.09 14.19
N ALA A 16 19.86 -5.88 13.62
CA ALA A 16 18.72 -5.00 13.84
C ALA A 16 17.49 -5.42 12.98
N MET A 17 17.72 -5.79 11.72
CA MET A 17 16.64 -6.17 10.78
C MET A 17 16.08 -7.57 11.04
N SER A 18 16.91 -8.53 11.46
CA SER A 18 16.51 -9.93 11.60
C SER A 18 15.30 -10.14 12.52
N PRO A 19 15.20 -9.54 13.74
CA PRO A 19 14.02 -9.70 14.57
C PRO A 19 12.76 -9.06 13.96
N ILE A 20 12.89 -7.93 13.25
CA ILE A 20 11.77 -7.23 12.64
C ILE A 20 11.20 -8.05 11.49
N LEU A 21 12.06 -8.60 10.63
CA LEU A 21 11.64 -9.46 9.52
C LEU A 21 10.99 -10.76 10.01
N LYS A 22 11.47 -11.34 11.12
CA LYS A 22 10.81 -12.50 11.75
C LYS A 22 9.43 -12.15 12.30
N ALA A 23 9.28 -10.98 12.93
CA ALA A 23 7.99 -10.50 13.40
C ALA A 23 7.02 -10.30 12.22
N LEU A 24 7.50 -9.69 11.14
CA LEU A 24 6.69 -9.51 9.93
C LEU A 24 6.30 -10.86 9.29
N ASP A 25 7.22 -11.83 9.20
CA ASP A 25 6.89 -13.19 8.71
C ASP A 25 5.78 -13.83 9.57
N ALA A 26 5.84 -13.68 10.90
CA ALA A 26 4.81 -14.18 11.81
C ALA A 26 3.46 -13.48 11.61
N ALA A 27 3.47 -12.13 11.52
CA ALA A 27 2.28 -11.34 11.26
C ALA A 27 1.64 -11.71 9.90
N LEU A 28 2.43 -11.86 8.84
CA LEU A 28 1.94 -12.29 7.53
C LEU A 28 1.35 -13.71 7.56
N ALA A 29 1.96 -14.63 8.33
CA ALA A 29 1.47 -16.00 8.49
C ALA A 29 0.13 -16.06 9.23
N ALA A 30 -0.11 -15.17 10.19
CA ALA A 30 -1.39 -15.05 10.90
C ALA A 30 -2.56 -14.73 9.97
N HIS A 31 -2.29 -14.10 8.82
CA HIS A 31 -3.29 -13.70 7.82
C HIS A 31 -3.28 -14.59 6.57
N THR A 32 -3.02 -15.88 6.70
CA THR A 32 -3.07 -16.86 5.58
C THR A 32 -4.33 -17.72 5.58
N GLY A 33 -5.13 -17.66 6.64
CA GLY A 33 -6.38 -18.42 6.80
C GLY A 33 -7.52 -17.91 5.90
N PRO A 34 -8.67 -18.59 5.94
CA PRO A 34 -9.89 -18.10 5.29
C PRO A 34 -10.40 -16.82 5.99
N ASP A 35 -11.18 -16.05 5.26
CA ASP A 35 -11.87 -14.90 5.82
C ASP A 35 -12.83 -15.33 6.95
N PRO A 36 -13.04 -14.50 7.98
CA PRO A 36 -13.94 -14.80 9.10
C PRO A 36 -15.38 -15.07 8.67
N GLN A 37 -15.79 -14.49 7.55
CA GLN A 37 -17.10 -14.66 6.95
C GLN A 37 -16.98 -15.12 5.50
N PRO A 38 -17.92 -15.94 5.00
CA PRO A 38 -17.93 -16.31 3.59
C PRO A 38 -18.11 -15.04 2.73
N PRO A 39 -17.48 -15.00 1.56
CA PRO A 39 -17.60 -13.85 0.67
C PRO A 39 -19.01 -13.70 0.14
N ARG A 40 -19.41 -12.45 -0.17
CA ARG A 40 -20.62 -12.15 -0.92
C ARG A 40 -20.27 -12.12 -2.40
N GLU A 41 -20.97 -12.92 -3.18
CA GLU A 41 -20.78 -13.02 -4.62
C GLU A 41 -21.78 -12.14 -5.39
N PHE A 42 -21.26 -11.33 -6.32
CA PHE A 42 -22.05 -10.44 -7.15
C PHE A 42 -21.73 -10.63 -8.62
N ALA A 43 -22.71 -10.39 -9.51
CA ALA A 43 -22.41 -10.04 -10.88
C ALA A 43 -21.64 -8.71 -10.90
N TRP A 44 -20.81 -8.49 -11.92
CA TRP A 44 -19.95 -7.30 -11.96
C TRP A 44 -20.73 -5.98 -11.82
N GLU A 45 -21.87 -5.90 -12.49
CA GLU A 45 -22.74 -4.72 -12.50
C GLU A 45 -23.41 -4.44 -11.15
N GLU A 46 -23.51 -5.46 -10.31
CA GLU A 46 -24.15 -5.40 -9.00
C GLU A 46 -23.15 -5.12 -7.86
N ILE A 47 -21.85 -5.08 -8.17
CA ILE A 47 -20.80 -4.88 -7.15
C ILE A 47 -20.99 -3.52 -6.46
N PRO A 48 -21.05 -3.49 -5.12
CA PRO A 48 -21.12 -2.25 -4.36
C PRO A 48 -19.73 -1.57 -4.27
N PHE A 49 -19.24 -1.02 -5.38
CA PHE A 49 -17.89 -0.50 -5.52
C PHE A 49 -17.49 0.50 -4.44
N ALA A 50 -18.40 1.40 -4.06
CA ALA A 50 -18.13 2.37 -3.00
C ALA A 50 -17.94 1.68 -1.63
N GLU A 51 -18.72 0.63 -1.32
CA GLU A 51 -18.58 -0.16 -0.10
C GLU A 51 -17.22 -0.88 -0.08
N VAL A 52 -16.84 -1.52 -1.18
CA VAL A 52 -15.54 -2.21 -1.33
C VAL A 52 -14.38 -1.25 -1.11
N ALA A 53 -14.40 -0.10 -1.79
CA ALA A 53 -13.33 0.89 -1.68
C ALA A 53 -13.24 1.49 -0.27
N ARG A 54 -14.38 1.88 0.34
CA ARG A 54 -14.40 2.41 1.71
C ARG A 54 -13.99 1.37 2.74
N THR A 55 -14.32 0.10 2.54
CA THR A 55 -13.83 -1.00 3.38
C THR A 55 -12.30 -1.08 3.32
N ALA A 56 -11.71 -0.95 2.14
CA ALA A 56 -10.25 -0.92 2.00
C ALA A 56 -9.63 0.33 2.63
N ALA A 57 -10.30 1.50 2.53
CA ALA A 57 -9.86 2.76 3.13
C ALA A 57 -9.82 2.70 4.68
N ALA A 58 -10.56 1.80 5.31
CA ALA A 58 -10.68 1.75 6.77
C ALA A 58 -9.34 1.57 7.49
N PHE A 59 -8.40 0.80 6.92
CA PHE A 59 -7.09 0.61 7.55
C PHE A 59 -6.23 1.89 7.51
N PRO A 60 -5.97 2.53 6.35
CA PRO A 60 -5.22 3.78 6.34
C PRO A 60 -5.85 4.85 7.23
N LEU A 61 -7.17 5.01 7.20
CA LEU A 61 -7.87 5.99 8.01
C LEU A 61 -7.70 5.71 9.52
N LEU A 62 -7.83 4.44 9.95
CA LEU A 62 -7.60 4.06 11.34
C LEU A 62 -6.13 4.28 11.75
N PHE A 63 -5.19 3.97 10.86
CA PHE A 63 -3.77 4.15 11.10
C PHE A 63 -3.37 5.62 11.24
N GLU A 64 -4.08 6.53 10.57
CA GLU A 64 -3.96 7.99 10.73
C GLU A 64 -4.69 8.53 11.97
N GLY A 65 -5.35 7.68 12.75
CA GLY A 65 -6.02 8.06 14.00
C GLY A 65 -7.53 8.31 13.88
N TRP A 66 -8.14 8.02 12.71
CA TRP A 66 -9.59 8.15 12.54
C TRP A 66 -10.34 7.00 13.23
N ALA A 67 -11.27 7.35 14.10
CA ALA A 67 -12.05 6.36 14.84
C ALA A 67 -12.74 5.37 13.88
N GLU A 68 -12.64 4.08 14.19
CA GLU A 68 -13.26 2.98 13.41
C GLU A 68 -12.85 2.91 11.93
N GLY A 69 -11.79 3.64 11.49
CA GLY A 69 -11.39 3.69 10.08
C GLY A 69 -12.40 4.40 9.17
N ALA A 70 -13.16 5.34 9.72
CA ALA A 70 -14.12 6.16 9.01
C ALA A 70 -13.98 7.64 9.42
N ILE A 71 -14.28 8.55 8.51
CA ILE A 71 -14.27 9.98 8.79
C ILE A 71 -15.61 10.33 9.44
N PRO A 72 -15.65 10.72 10.72
CA PRO A 72 -16.91 11.06 11.38
C PRO A 72 -17.39 12.41 10.85
N ALA A 73 -18.59 12.42 10.26
CA ALA A 73 -19.20 13.62 9.69
C ALA A 73 -19.46 14.76 10.70
N THR A 74 -19.31 14.47 12.01
CA THR A 74 -19.62 15.42 13.10
C THR A 74 -18.37 16.02 13.75
N GLU A 75 -17.17 15.47 13.54
CA GLU A 75 -15.97 15.86 14.27
C GLU A 75 -15.02 16.74 13.44
N TYR A 76 -15.11 16.68 12.11
CA TYR A 76 -14.23 17.41 11.21
C TYR A 76 -15.05 18.22 10.23
N SER A 77 -14.69 19.48 10.08
CA SER A 77 -15.27 20.32 9.03
C SER A 77 -14.62 20.01 7.67
N ALA A 78 -15.36 20.27 6.59
CA ALA A 78 -14.78 20.20 5.25
C ALA A 78 -13.50 21.08 5.11
N GLY A 79 -13.47 22.22 5.83
CA GLY A 79 -12.31 23.11 5.85
C GLY A 79 -11.07 22.50 6.49
N ASP A 80 -11.23 21.72 7.58
CA ASP A 80 -10.09 21.05 8.24
C ASP A 80 -9.50 19.98 7.32
N LEU A 81 -10.35 19.22 6.62
CA LEU A 81 -9.93 18.20 5.65
C LEU A 81 -9.27 18.82 4.42
N LEU A 82 -9.79 19.95 3.91
CA LEU A 82 -9.14 20.70 2.82
C LEU A 82 -7.76 21.20 3.24
N HIS A 83 -7.63 21.66 4.48
CA HIS A 83 -6.33 22.07 5.01
C HIS A 83 -5.35 20.90 5.08
N GLU A 84 -5.79 19.74 5.59
CA GLU A 84 -4.96 18.51 5.62
C GLU A 84 -4.54 18.08 4.21
N LEU A 85 -5.48 18.02 3.25
CA LEU A 85 -5.16 17.67 1.87
C LEU A 85 -4.15 18.63 1.23
N SER A 86 -4.27 19.93 1.51
CA SER A 86 -3.36 20.93 0.96
C SER A 86 -2.00 20.94 1.66
N SER A 87 -1.95 20.84 3.00
CA SER A 87 -0.70 20.93 3.76
C SER A 87 0.16 19.68 3.70
N ASP A 88 -0.48 18.50 3.75
CA ASP A 88 0.23 17.24 3.91
C ASP A 88 0.43 16.51 2.58
N LEU A 89 -0.45 16.76 1.60
CA LEU A 89 -0.43 16.06 0.32
C LEU A 89 -0.23 16.95 -0.91
N ASP A 90 -0.11 18.28 -0.72
CA ASP A 90 -0.01 19.28 -1.79
C ASP A 90 -1.20 19.22 -2.78
N ILE A 91 -2.40 18.88 -2.29
CA ILE A 91 -3.61 18.76 -3.12
C ILE A 91 -4.46 20.02 -2.93
N MET A 92 -4.41 20.91 -3.90
CA MET A 92 -5.12 22.19 -3.87
C MET A 92 -6.28 22.27 -4.87
N SER A 93 -6.34 21.31 -5.80
CA SER A 93 -7.33 21.25 -6.87
C SER A 93 -7.79 19.83 -7.18
N ALA A 94 -8.87 19.70 -7.93
CA ALA A 94 -9.32 18.39 -8.44
C ALA A 94 -8.29 17.76 -9.40
N GLU A 95 -7.49 18.57 -10.10
CA GLU A 95 -6.41 18.10 -10.97
C GLU A 95 -5.27 17.48 -10.16
N ASP A 96 -4.79 18.16 -9.09
CA ASP A 96 -3.79 17.61 -8.18
C ASP A 96 -4.26 16.31 -7.55
N LEU A 97 -5.54 16.26 -7.13
CA LEU A 97 -6.17 15.06 -6.60
C LEU A 97 -6.13 13.91 -7.61
N HIS A 98 -6.49 14.19 -8.87
CA HIS A 98 -6.50 13.20 -9.94
C HIS A 98 -5.09 12.66 -10.22
N GLU A 99 -4.09 13.53 -10.33
CA GLU A 99 -2.69 13.14 -10.51
C GLU A 99 -2.21 12.26 -9.34
N ARG A 100 -2.49 12.67 -8.11
CA ARG A 100 -2.11 11.89 -6.92
C ARG A 100 -2.80 10.54 -6.87
N PHE A 101 -4.08 10.49 -7.23
CA PHE A 101 -4.85 9.26 -7.35
C PHE A 101 -4.24 8.31 -8.39
N LEU A 102 -3.91 8.80 -9.60
CA LEU A 102 -3.27 7.99 -10.63
C LEU A 102 -1.96 7.38 -10.14
N LEU A 103 -1.14 8.17 -9.45
CA LEU A 103 0.10 7.69 -8.85
C LEU A 103 -0.12 6.52 -7.86
N LEU A 104 -1.22 6.47 -7.15
CA LEU A 104 -1.55 5.39 -6.23
C LEU A 104 -2.11 4.17 -6.97
N VAL A 105 -3.08 4.40 -7.86
CA VAL A 105 -3.80 3.32 -8.56
C VAL A 105 -2.95 2.64 -9.63
N GLU A 106 -2.00 3.30 -10.24
CA GLU A 106 -1.08 2.70 -11.20
C GLU A 106 0.12 1.98 -10.56
N GLY A 107 0.23 2.02 -9.24
CA GLY A 107 1.26 1.29 -8.48
C GLY A 107 2.59 2.00 -8.45
N SER A 108 2.57 3.29 -8.42
CA SER A 108 3.75 4.13 -8.55
C SER A 108 4.56 4.29 -7.27
N ARG A 109 3.96 4.08 -6.10
CA ARG A 109 4.62 4.37 -4.84
C ARG A 109 5.25 3.13 -4.19
N ALA A 110 4.58 2.49 -3.25
CA ALA A 110 5.18 1.38 -2.51
C ALA A 110 5.49 0.18 -3.41
N SER A 111 4.56 -0.18 -4.31
CA SER A 111 4.73 -1.33 -5.21
C SER A 111 5.82 -1.11 -6.25
N ALA A 112 5.91 0.09 -6.84
CA ALA A 112 6.95 0.38 -7.82
C ALA A 112 8.33 0.48 -7.18
N ASP A 113 8.43 1.07 -5.99
CA ASP A 113 9.67 1.14 -5.23
C ASP A 113 10.15 -0.26 -4.82
N PHE A 114 9.25 -1.10 -4.30
CA PHE A 114 9.55 -2.49 -3.98
C PHE A 114 10.07 -3.25 -5.20
N ARG A 115 9.35 -3.19 -6.33
CA ARG A 115 9.74 -3.84 -7.58
C ARG A 115 11.10 -3.36 -8.08
N ARG A 116 11.35 -2.04 -8.05
CA ARG A 116 12.63 -1.43 -8.45
C ARG A 116 13.78 -1.97 -7.59
N ILE A 117 13.57 -2.08 -6.28
CA ILE A 117 14.59 -2.57 -5.35
C ILE A 117 14.82 -4.08 -5.53
N MET A 118 13.75 -4.85 -5.75
CA MET A 118 13.86 -6.28 -6.07
C MET A 118 14.63 -6.53 -7.38
N ALA A 119 14.47 -5.68 -8.38
CA ALA A 119 15.13 -5.82 -9.68
C ALA A 119 16.57 -5.32 -9.71
N ALA A 120 16.99 -4.51 -8.73
CA ALA A 120 18.34 -3.96 -8.71
C ALA A 120 19.39 -5.05 -8.44
N SER A 121 20.53 -5.00 -9.13
CA SER A 121 21.64 -5.94 -8.94
C SER A 121 22.43 -5.69 -7.66
N SER A 122 22.50 -4.43 -7.22
CA SER A 122 23.27 -4.04 -6.03
C SER A 122 22.73 -2.77 -5.37
N VAL A 123 23.15 -2.52 -4.10
CA VAL A 123 22.85 -1.27 -3.38
C VAL A 123 23.45 -0.06 -4.09
N LYS A 124 24.64 -0.19 -4.68
CA LYS A 124 25.27 0.89 -5.44
C LYS A 124 24.39 1.33 -6.62
N HIS A 125 23.79 0.38 -7.30
CA HIS A 125 22.88 0.65 -8.42
C HIS A 125 21.63 1.43 -7.95
N LEU A 126 21.04 1.04 -6.82
CA LEU A 126 19.90 1.72 -6.23
C LEU A 126 20.21 3.18 -5.86
N VAL A 127 21.34 3.40 -5.19
CA VAL A 127 21.77 4.74 -4.78
C VAL A 127 22.03 5.65 -5.98
N ARG A 128 22.65 5.12 -7.04
CA ARG A 128 22.85 5.89 -8.29
C ARG A 128 21.54 6.33 -8.92
N ASN A 129 20.57 5.41 -9.01
CA ASN A 129 19.27 5.70 -9.60
C ASN A 129 18.51 6.76 -8.80
N GLU A 130 18.50 6.65 -7.48
CA GLU A 130 17.82 7.58 -6.59
C GLU A 130 18.47 8.98 -6.61
N ALA A 131 19.78 9.05 -6.73
CA ALA A 131 20.51 10.30 -6.83
C ALA A 131 20.42 10.98 -8.22
N GLY A 132 19.68 10.39 -9.18
CA GLY A 132 19.59 10.91 -10.54
C GLY A 132 20.92 10.84 -11.33
N LEU A 133 21.88 10.08 -10.82
CA LEU A 133 23.19 9.91 -11.44
C LEU A 133 23.08 8.85 -12.55
N GLY A 134 22.85 9.29 -13.77
CA GLY A 134 22.83 8.40 -14.93
C GLY A 134 24.13 7.62 -15.13
N TRP A 135 24.17 6.74 -16.14
CA TRP A 135 25.27 5.86 -16.52
C TRP A 135 26.56 6.60 -17.00
N SER A 136 26.88 7.75 -16.46
CA SER A 136 28.19 8.38 -16.71
C SER A 136 29.25 7.65 -15.84
N GLY A 137 30.19 7.00 -16.45
CA GLY A 137 31.17 6.05 -15.94
C GLY A 137 32.12 6.49 -14.81
N PHE A 138 31.69 7.32 -13.89
CA PHE A 138 32.44 7.72 -12.71
C PHE A 138 31.85 7.09 -11.47
N GLU A 139 32.63 6.35 -10.72
CA GLU A 139 32.33 5.71 -9.43
C GLU A 139 32.14 6.74 -8.29
N VAL A 140 31.28 7.71 -8.46
CA VAL A 140 30.91 8.59 -7.35
C VAL A 140 29.70 7.96 -6.65
N VAL A 141 29.95 7.12 -5.66
CA VAL A 141 28.94 6.77 -4.66
C VAL A 141 28.61 8.06 -3.92
N PRO A 142 27.35 8.50 -3.87
CA PRO A 142 26.99 9.68 -3.10
C PRO A 142 27.51 9.54 -1.67
N LYS A 143 28.15 10.57 -1.15
CA LYS A 143 28.59 10.62 0.27
C LYS A 143 27.41 10.72 1.26
N ASN A 144 26.17 10.62 0.77
CA ASN A 144 24.98 10.63 1.59
C ASN A 144 24.83 9.25 2.26
N THR A 145 25.39 9.13 3.45
CA THR A 145 25.33 7.91 4.27
C THR A 145 23.92 7.50 4.60
N GLU A 146 23.00 8.47 4.79
CA GLU A 146 21.60 8.22 5.10
C GLU A 146 20.87 7.54 3.93
N LEU A 147 21.05 8.06 2.71
CA LEU A 147 20.50 7.45 1.50
C LEU A 147 21.02 6.01 1.31
N LEU A 148 22.33 5.81 1.52
CA LEU A 148 22.95 4.50 1.42
C LEU A 148 22.35 3.51 2.43
N GLU A 149 22.21 3.90 3.69
CA GLU A 149 21.63 3.07 4.73
C GLU A 149 20.15 2.79 4.48
N ARG A 150 19.38 3.77 4.01
CA ARG A 150 17.99 3.59 3.60
C ARG A 150 17.86 2.54 2.48
N MET A 151 18.64 2.66 1.43
CA MET A 151 18.63 1.70 0.32
C MET A 151 19.09 0.31 0.76
N ARG A 152 20.07 0.23 1.65
CA ARG A 152 20.54 -1.03 2.22
C ARG A 152 19.46 -1.74 3.04
N ARG A 153 18.76 -1.01 3.92
CA ARG A 153 17.63 -1.57 4.70
C ARG A 153 16.53 -2.11 3.80
N LYS A 154 16.09 -1.31 2.84
CA LYS A 154 15.07 -1.72 1.87
C LYS A 154 15.51 -2.92 1.05
N ARG A 155 16.79 -2.96 0.66
CA ARG A 155 17.33 -4.10 -0.08
C ARG A 155 17.37 -5.38 0.77
N MET A 156 17.82 -5.33 2.02
CA MET A 156 17.78 -6.49 2.93
C MET A 156 16.35 -7.04 3.09
N ALA A 157 15.36 -6.14 3.24
CA ALA A 157 13.96 -6.55 3.31
C ALA A 157 13.48 -7.19 2.00
N ALA A 158 13.78 -6.58 0.85
CA ALA A 158 13.40 -7.12 -0.45
C ALA A 158 14.03 -8.50 -0.71
N ASP A 159 15.31 -8.67 -0.39
CA ASP A 159 16.01 -9.95 -0.54
C ASP A 159 15.46 -11.04 0.40
N HIS A 160 15.05 -10.67 1.63
CA HIS A 160 14.35 -11.58 2.54
C HIS A 160 13.04 -12.13 1.95
N PHE A 161 12.31 -11.30 1.20
CA PHE A 161 11.06 -11.69 0.57
C PHE A 161 11.21 -12.25 -0.85
N ARG A 162 12.41 -12.26 -1.39
CA ARG A 162 12.67 -12.78 -2.74
C ARG A 162 12.26 -14.24 -2.86
N GLY A 163 11.37 -14.52 -3.82
CA GLY A 163 10.77 -15.85 -4.02
C GLY A 163 9.66 -16.23 -3.02
N LYS A 164 9.39 -15.41 -1.99
CA LYS A 164 8.28 -15.62 -1.04
C LYS A 164 7.05 -14.76 -1.37
N LEU A 165 7.25 -13.59 -1.92
CA LEU A 165 6.20 -12.64 -2.27
C LEU A 165 6.24 -12.33 -3.76
N ASP A 166 5.05 -12.16 -4.32
CA ASP A 166 4.85 -11.55 -5.62
C ASP A 166 5.13 -10.03 -5.51
N TRP A 167 5.68 -9.46 -6.57
CA TRP A 167 5.91 -8.02 -6.69
C TRP A 167 4.61 -7.18 -6.62
N THR A 168 3.45 -7.82 -6.81
CA THR A 168 2.12 -7.21 -6.65
C THR A 168 1.62 -7.19 -5.21
N ALA A 169 2.34 -7.82 -4.26
CA ALA A 169 1.89 -7.98 -2.87
C ALA A 169 1.62 -6.66 -2.14
N LEU A 170 2.26 -5.56 -2.56
CA LEU A 170 2.03 -4.23 -2.01
C LEU A 170 0.88 -3.45 -2.69
N ARG A 171 0.31 -3.97 -3.78
CA ARG A 171 -0.73 -3.24 -4.53
C ARG A 171 -1.98 -2.94 -3.71
N GLY A 172 -2.36 -3.85 -2.81
CA GLY A 172 -3.48 -3.62 -1.90
C GLY A 172 -3.28 -2.38 -1.02
N TRP A 173 -2.04 -2.13 -0.58
CA TRP A 173 -1.69 -0.92 0.18
C TRP A 173 -1.88 0.35 -0.64
N ASP A 174 -1.34 0.43 -1.85
CA ASP A 174 -1.48 1.60 -2.73
C ASP A 174 -2.97 1.90 -3.02
N LEU A 175 -3.76 0.84 -3.30
CA LEU A 175 -5.18 0.96 -3.57
C LEU A 175 -5.99 1.41 -2.34
N ALA A 176 -5.64 0.92 -1.15
CA ALA A 176 -6.26 1.35 0.10
C ALA A 176 -5.95 2.82 0.42
N LEU A 177 -4.72 3.28 0.18
CA LEU A 177 -4.36 4.69 0.29
C LEU A 177 -5.14 5.55 -0.72
N GLY A 178 -5.30 5.08 -1.95
CA GLY A 178 -6.14 5.75 -2.95
C GLY A 178 -7.60 5.87 -2.49
N ALA A 179 -8.15 4.80 -1.90
CA ALA A 179 -9.49 4.80 -1.35
C ALA A 179 -9.65 5.78 -0.17
N ALA A 180 -8.67 5.84 0.73
CA ALA A 180 -8.66 6.79 1.84
C ALA A 180 -8.58 8.24 1.32
N LEU A 181 -7.73 8.50 0.32
CA LEU A 181 -7.61 9.80 -0.32
C LEU A 181 -8.95 10.29 -0.91
N ILE A 182 -9.64 9.44 -1.69
CA ILE A 182 -10.93 9.80 -2.27
C ILE A 182 -12.01 9.97 -1.19
N THR A 183 -11.97 9.16 -0.13
CA THR A 183 -12.89 9.30 1.01
C THR A 183 -12.71 10.67 1.69
N LYS A 184 -11.46 11.10 1.92
CA LYS A 184 -11.15 12.42 2.47
C LYS A 184 -11.58 13.56 1.54
N ALA A 185 -11.27 13.45 0.25
CA ALA A 185 -11.63 14.46 -0.75
C ALA A 185 -13.15 14.63 -0.87
N GLN A 186 -13.92 13.54 -0.80
CA GLN A 186 -15.37 13.58 -0.76
C GLN A 186 -15.90 14.24 0.54
N ALA A 187 -15.34 13.90 1.69
CA ALA A 187 -15.73 14.49 2.98
C ALA A 187 -15.31 15.97 3.09
N ALA A 188 -14.31 16.39 2.32
CA ALA A 188 -13.86 17.78 2.19
C ALA A 188 -14.64 18.60 1.16
N ASP A 189 -15.70 18.05 0.57
CA ASP A 189 -16.50 18.66 -0.51
C ASP A 189 -15.69 19.02 -1.77
N MET A 190 -14.48 18.41 -1.95
CA MET A 190 -13.72 18.55 -3.20
C MET A 190 -14.33 17.74 -4.35
N LEU A 191 -15.03 16.66 -4.03
CA LEU A 191 -15.71 15.79 -4.98
C LEU A 191 -17.18 15.65 -4.59
N THR A 192 -18.04 15.67 -5.59
CA THR A 192 -19.42 15.20 -5.46
C THR A 192 -19.44 13.68 -5.21
N TYR A 193 -20.58 13.16 -4.78
CA TYR A 193 -20.73 11.70 -4.61
C TYR A 193 -20.53 10.94 -5.93
N GLU A 194 -21.05 11.45 -7.02
CA GLU A 194 -20.98 10.86 -8.36
C GLU A 194 -19.52 10.82 -8.86
N GLU A 195 -18.78 11.91 -8.69
CA GLU A 195 -17.35 11.96 -9.05
C GLU A 195 -16.54 10.98 -8.19
N ALA A 196 -16.76 10.95 -6.87
CA ALA A 196 -16.10 10.00 -5.99
C ALA A 196 -16.43 8.54 -6.34
N LEU A 197 -17.65 8.26 -6.80
CA LEU A 197 -18.07 6.92 -7.22
C LEU A 197 -17.25 6.39 -8.40
N ASP A 198 -16.87 7.22 -9.36
CA ASP A 198 -16.05 6.80 -10.49
C ASP A 198 -14.63 6.41 -10.04
N TYR A 199 -14.05 7.16 -9.11
CA TYR A 199 -12.79 6.78 -8.47
C TYR A 199 -12.92 5.47 -7.68
N PHE A 200 -13.99 5.31 -6.90
CA PHE A 200 -14.22 4.07 -6.13
C PHE A 200 -14.42 2.85 -7.03
N ARG A 201 -15.08 2.99 -8.17
CA ARG A 201 -15.21 1.90 -9.16
C ARG A 201 -13.85 1.44 -9.66
N ARG A 202 -12.96 2.35 -9.98
CA ARG A 202 -11.61 2.03 -10.45
C ARG A 202 -10.79 1.33 -9.36
N ILE A 203 -10.80 1.85 -8.12
CA ILE A 203 -10.09 1.23 -6.98
C ILE A 203 -10.64 -0.16 -6.69
N ALA A 204 -11.96 -0.27 -6.53
CA ALA A 204 -12.58 -1.55 -6.17
C ALA A 204 -12.41 -2.60 -7.26
N GLY A 205 -12.47 -2.20 -8.55
CA GLY A 205 -12.16 -3.09 -9.65
C GLY A 205 -10.75 -3.67 -9.56
N GLU A 206 -9.75 -2.83 -9.35
CA GLU A 206 -8.36 -3.27 -9.18
C GLU A 206 -8.17 -4.11 -7.89
N LEU A 207 -8.83 -3.77 -6.79
CA LEU A 207 -8.79 -4.55 -5.55
C LEU A 207 -9.34 -5.96 -5.76
N LEU A 208 -10.52 -6.09 -6.38
CA LEU A 208 -11.18 -7.38 -6.58
C LEU A 208 -10.42 -8.29 -7.55
N LEU A 209 -9.72 -7.70 -8.53
CA LEU A 209 -8.85 -8.46 -9.43
C LEU A 209 -7.59 -9.00 -8.75
N ARG A 210 -7.10 -8.34 -7.70
CA ARG A 210 -5.80 -8.63 -7.08
C ARG A 210 -5.89 -9.23 -5.70
N MET A 211 -6.89 -8.86 -4.93
CA MET A 211 -7.09 -9.31 -3.54
C MET A 211 -8.22 -10.32 -3.50
N THR A 212 -7.87 -11.59 -3.34
CA THR A 212 -8.84 -12.68 -3.33
C THR A 212 -9.61 -12.80 -2.02
N SER A 213 -9.15 -12.12 -0.97
CA SER A 213 -9.73 -12.19 0.36
C SER A 213 -9.34 -10.96 1.19
N ARG A 214 -10.03 -10.77 2.29
CA ARG A 214 -9.69 -9.77 3.30
C ARG A 214 -8.35 -10.04 3.96
N GLN A 215 -8.00 -11.30 4.15
CA GLN A 215 -6.70 -11.70 4.66
C GLN A 215 -5.58 -11.30 3.69
N ALA A 216 -5.81 -11.41 2.38
CA ALA A 216 -4.86 -10.91 1.39
C ALA A 216 -4.67 -9.38 1.48
N LEU A 217 -5.76 -8.64 1.70
CA LEU A 217 -5.70 -7.19 1.94
C LEU A 217 -4.96 -6.87 3.24
N ALA A 218 -5.24 -7.58 4.34
CA ALA A 218 -4.53 -7.40 5.62
C ALA A 218 -3.00 -7.59 5.47
N ARG A 219 -2.58 -8.62 4.74
CA ARG A 219 -1.15 -8.83 4.43
C ARG A 219 -0.55 -7.67 3.64
N ALA A 220 -1.29 -7.12 2.67
CA ALA A 220 -0.84 -5.95 1.93
C ALA A 220 -0.70 -4.71 2.83
N MET A 221 -1.59 -4.55 3.84
CA MET A 221 -1.49 -3.47 4.83
C MET A 221 -0.23 -3.61 5.70
N LEU A 222 0.05 -4.81 6.23
CA LEU A 222 1.26 -5.08 7.01
C LEU A 222 2.53 -4.79 6.20
N LEU A 223 2.59 -5.30 4.97
CA LEU A 223 3.74 -5.10 4.08
C LEU A 223 3.93 -3.64 3.71
N GLY A 224 2.85 -2.94 3.36
CA GLY A 224 2.90 -1.54 2.97
C GLY A 224 3.32 -0.64 4.14
N THR A 225 2.77 -0.85 5.33
CA THR A 225 3.17 -0.13 6.55
C THR A 225 4.64 -0.37 6.87
N PHE A 226 5.06 -1.64 6.90
CA PHE A 226 6.46 -1.98 7.12
C PHE A 226 7.37 -1.32 6.10
N TRP A 227 7.04 -1.40 4.81
CA TRP A 227 7.85 -0.87 3.72
C TRP A 227 8.02 0.65 3.77
N THR A 228 6.95 1.37 4.10
CA THR A 228 6.95 2.83 4.20
C THR A 228 7.65 3.31 5.46
N THR A 229 7.45 2.67 6.60
CA THR A 229 8.11 3.02 7.87
C THR A 229 9.59 2.65 7.89
N LEU A 230 9.99 1.60 7.16
CA LEU A 230 11.40 1.20 6.99
C LEU A 230 12.23 2.29 6.28
N GLU A 231 11.58 3.16 5.53
CA GLU A 231 12.24 4.32 4.91
C GLU A 231 12.87 5.25 5.96
N VAL A 232 12.20 5.41 7.09
CA VAL A 232 12.68 6.23 8.22
C VAL A 232 13.74 5.48 9.03
N GLY A 233 13.50 4.21 9.36
CA GLY A 233 14.47 3.40 10.11
C GLY A 233 13.90 2.09 10.64
N GLU A 234 14.78 1.26 11.22
CA GLU A 234 14.41 -0.04 11.78
C GLU A 234 13.47 0.08 12.97
N GLN A 235 13.69 1.06 13.84
CA GLN A 235 12.83 1.29 15.01
C GLN A 235 11.42 1.69 14.56
N GLN A 236 11.31 2.57 13.58
CA GLN A 236 10.04 2.99 13.00
C GLN A 236 9.33 1.84 12.27
N ALA A 237 10.09 0.95 11.61
CA ALA A 237 9.53 -0.24 10.98
C ALA A 237 8.95 -1.21 12.02
N ALA A 238 9.64 -1.43 13.14
CA ALA A 238 9.14 -2.27 14.22
C ALA A 238 7.89 -1.69 14.88
N GLU A 239 7.89 -0.39 15.15
CA GLU A 239 6.75 0.30 15.75
C GLU A 239 5.56 0.36 14.78
N GLY A 240 5.80 0.69 13.51
CA GLY A 240 4.76 0.69 12.49
C GLY A 240 4.11 -0.68 12.31
N LEU A 241 4.91 -1.76 12.33
CA LEU A 241 4.38 -3.12 12.26
C LEU A 241 3.47 -3.42 13.45
N ARG A 242 3.90 -3.09 14.68
CA ARG A 242 3.11 -3.29 15.90
C ARG A 242 1.77 -2.52 15.85
N GLN A 243 1.80 -1.27 15.38
CA GLN A 243 0.60 -0.46 15.21
C GLN A 243 -0.32 -1.03 14.13
N ALA A 244 0.25 -1.53 13.03
CA ALA A 244 -0.52 -2.17 11.97
C ALA A 244 -1.22 -3.44 12.43
N GLU A 245 -0.55 -4.29 13.23
CA GLU A 245 -1.18 -5.47 13.83
C GLU A 245 -2.34 -5.08 14.74
N GLN A 246 -2.18 -4.08 15.60
CA GLN A 246 -3.26 -3.58 16.47
C GLN A 246 -4.45 -3.02 15.68
N ALA A 247 -4.18 -2.29 14.60
CA ALA A 247 -5.22 -1.77 13.71
C ALA A 247 -5.99 -2.91 13.02
N LEU A 248 -5.26 -3.93 12.54
CA LEU A 248 -5.89 -5.09 11.92
C LEU A 248 -6.72 -5.91 12.91
N ASP A 249 -6.23 -6.11 14.13
CA ASP A 249 -6.97 -6.80 15.20
C ASP A 249 -8.30 -6.06 15.48
N SER A 250 -8.26 -4.73 15.55
CA SER A 250 -9.46 -3.91 15.72
C SER A 250 -10.43 -4.05 14.54
N LEU A 251 -9.94 -3.94 13.30
CA LEU A 251 -10.76 -4.02 12.09
C LEU A 251 -11.36 -5.41 11.87
N LEU A 252 -10.60 -6.46 12.18
CA LEU A 252 -11.00 -7.87 12.00
C LEU A 252 -11.83 -8.41 13.18
N SER A 253 -11.91 -7.68 14.30
CA SER A 253 -12.76 -8.07 15.42
C SER A 253 -14.23 -8.21 14.97
N PRO A 254 -15.08 -8.95 15.69
CA PRO A 254 -16.50 -9.07 15.34
C PRO A 254 -17.23 -7.74 15.26
N GLU A 255 -16.80 -6.74 16.02
CA GLU A 255 -17.33 -5.37 16.05
C GLU A 255 -16.68 -4.46 15.01
N GLY A 256 -15.53 -4.82 14.51
CA GLY A 256 -14.76 -4.04 13.54
C GLY A 256 -15.38 -4.03 12.16
N VAL A 257 -15.07 -3.00 11.38
CA VAL A 257 -15.60 -2.84 10.01
C VAL A 257 -15.31 -4.08 9.15
N TRP A 258 -14.10 -4.62 9.24
CA TRP A 258 -13.73 -5.80 8.46
C TRP A 258 -14.32 -7.11 9.02
N GLY A 259 -14.58 -7.19 10.32
CA GLY A 259 -15.24 -8.34 10.92
C GLY A 259 -16.74 -8.41 10.60
N ARG A 260 -17.40 -7.26 10.51
CA ARG A 260 -18.86 -7.17 10.24
C ARG A 260 -19.23 -7.29 8.76
N THR A 261 -18.34 -6.83 7.86
CA THR A 261 -18.63 -6.72 6.43
C THR A 261 -18.02 -7.93 5.70
N PRO A 262 -18.77 -8.81 5.04
CA PRO A 262 -18.21 -9.90 4.25
C PRO A 262 -17.36 -9.37 3.08
N TRP A 263 -16.33 -10.10 2.68
CA TRP A 263 -15.58 -9.78 1.48
C TRP A 263 -16.47 -9.90 0.24
N VAL A 264 -16.28 -9.02 -0.71
CA VAL A 264 -17.00 -9.06 -1.99
C VAL A 264 -16.16 -9.81 -3.01
N GLN A 265 -16.78 -10.69 -3.76
CA GLN A 265 -16.15 -11.40 -4.89
C GLN A 265 -17.04 -11.32 -6.12
N GLN A 266 -16.43 -11.36 -7.30
CA GLN A 266 -17.13 -11.54 -8.55
C GLN A 266 -17.55 -13.01 -8.68
N LYS A 267 -18.78 -13.28 -9.14
CA LYS A 267 -19.23 -14.62 -9.48
C LYS A 267 -18.35 -15.23 -10.56
N ALA A 268 -18.01 -16.51 -10.41
CA ALA A 268 -17.10 -17.22 -11.32
C ALA A 268 -17.62 -17.31 -12.77
N ASP A 269 -18.94 -17.27 -12.96
CA ASP A 269 -19.58 -17.41 -14.26
C ASP A 269 -19.81 -16.07 -14.98
N ALA A 270 -19.40 -14.96 -14.39
CA ALA A 270 -19.52 -13.64 -15.01
C ALA A 270 -18.29 -13.38 -15.91
N ASP A 271 -18.54 -12.97 -17.15
CA ASP A 271 -17.48 -12.54 -18.05
C ASP A 271 -16.64 -11.44 -17.35
N PRO A 272 -15.30 -11.55 -17.40
CA PRO A 272 -14.47 -10.48 -16.83
C PRO A 272 -14.76 -9.17 -17.57
N PRO A 273 -14.86 -8.04 -16.86
CA PRO A 273 -15.10 -6.76 -17.47
C PRO A 273 -14.02 -6.47 -18.51
N THR A 274 -14.42 -5.95 -19.65
CA THR A 274 -13.49 -5.34 -20.60
C THR A 274 -12.91 -4.11 -19.90
N VAL A 275 -11.76 -4.26 -19.29
CA VAL A 275 -11.05 -3.12 -18.70
C VAL A 275 -10.60 -2.25 -19.85
N TYR A 276 -11.32 -1.16 -20.09
CA TYR A 276 -10.84 -0.11 -20.99
C TYR A 276 -9.61 0.52 -20.29
N VAL A 277 -8.44 0.20 -20.85
CA VAL A 277 -7.14 0.77 -20.47
C VAL A 277 -7.09 2.22 -20.93
#